data_8c3f45e2edbee4596b7ec5f94ca78f1b
#
_entry.id   8c3f45e2edbee4596b7ec5f94ca78f1b
#
_cell.length_a   1.000
_cell.length_b   1.000
_cell.length_c   1.000
_cell.angle_alpha   90.00
_cell.angle_beta   90.00
_cell.angle_gamma   90.00
#
_symmetry.space_group_name_H-M   'P 1'
#
loop_
_entity.id
_entity.type
_entity.pdbx_description
1 polymer ?
#
loop_
_entity_poly.entity_id
_entity_poly.type
_entity_poly.pdbx_seq_one_letter_code
_entity_poly.pdbx_strand_id
1 'polypeptide(L)'
;MIVQGIIPPKNQSLTLYALGAIFLAPLLIGVVLVRNSADRTDIANQVSRDIASIYAQGVDFSQPANQSIAIRVAEGAGLRLEGDQAVVILSKLRVVKEGDCADGPCPNLGRPVVVERFVIGSPALRSSSFGIPNGLNPATGKVANWATDPSARAGDTAVNLKPGEFTYTAECYIATPDTGAGIYTRAMF
;
A
#
# COMPACT_ATOMS: atom_id res chain seq x y z
N MET A 1 -65.64 46.23 -17.72
CA MET A 1 -64.74 45.30 -18.36
C MET A 1 -63.38 45.49 -17.68
N ILE A 2 -63.02 44.62 -16.72
CA ILE A 2 -61.80 44.72 -15.91
C ILE A 2 -60.82 43.75 -16.49
N VAL A 3 -59.74 44.23 -17.08
CA VAL A 3 -58.61 43.42 -17.56
C VAL A 3 -57.74 43.10 -16.36
N GLN A 4 -57.81 41.86 -15.87
CA GLN A 4 -56.85 41.34 -14.88
C GLN A 4 -55.48 41.12 -15.54
N GLY A 5 -54.51 41.98 -15.18
CA GLY A 5 -53.13 41.80 -15.54
C GLY A 5 -52.55 40.54 -14.87
N ILE A 6 -52.19 39.54 -15.64
CA ILE A 6 -51.44 38.36 -15.17
C ILE A 6 -50.02 38.81 -14.89
N ILE A 7 -49.64 38.91 -13.61
CA ILE A 7 -48.25 39.15 -13.18
C ILE A 7 -47.52 37.82 -13.30
N PRO A 8 -46.51 37.69 -14.15
CA PRO A 8 -45.73 36.46 -14.22
C PRO A 8 -44.95 36.27 -12.92
N PRO A 9 -44.88 35.07 -12.36
CA PRO A 9 -44.16 34.77 -11.11
C PRO A 9 -42.65 34.85 -11.34
N LYS A 10 -42.09 36.01 -11.03
CA LYS A 10 -40.66 36.33 -11.19
C LYS A 10 -39.72 35.52 -10.27
N ASN A 11 -40.26 34.77 -9.31
CA ASN A 11 -39.49 34.08 -8.27
C ASN A 11 -39.39 32.54 -8.43
N GLN A 12 -40.13 31.93 -9.37
CA GLN A 12 -40.10 30.45 -9.53
C GLN A 12 -38.80 29.95 -10.16
N SER A 13 -38.17 30.73 -11.03
CA SER A 13 -36.91 30.35 -11.64
C SER A 13 -35.75 30.36 -10.62
N LEU A 14 -35.72 31.33 -9.73
CA LEU A 14 -34.66 31.47 -8.73
C LEU A 14 -34.69 30.34 -7.68
N THR A 15 -35.88 29.91 -7.25
CA THR A 15 -36.05 28.76 -6.35
C THR A 15 -35.70 27.44 -7.01
N LEU A 16 -35.96 27.25 -8.28
CA LEU A 16 -35.56 26.05 -9.02
C LEU A 16 -34.02 25.94 -9.18
N TYR A 17 -33.35 27.06 -9.46
CA TYR A 17 -31.88 27.10 -9.54
C TYR A 17 -31.24 26.89 -8.16
N ALA A 18 -31.77 27.44 -7.09
CA ALA A 18 -31.29 27.24 -5.74
C ALA A 18 -31.43 25.82 -5.27
N LEU A 19 -32.58 25.16 -5.54
CA LEU A 19 -32.81 23.74 -5.26
C LEU A 19 -31.87 22.86 -6.10
N GLY A 20 -31.69 23.13 -7.39
CA GLY A 20 -30.78 22.42 -8.25
C GLY A 20 -29.33 22.51 -7.77
N ALA A 21 -28.87 23.66 -7.30
CA ALA A 21 -27.51 23.84 -6.79
C ALA A 21 -27.28 23.08 -5.48
N ILE A 22 -28.26 23.01 -4.59
CA ILE A 22 -28.18 22.26 -3.31
C ILE A 22 -28.00 20.76 -3.54
N PHE A 23 -28.59 20.20 -4.60
CA PHE A 23 -28.47 18.76 -4.91
C PHE A 23 -27.26 18.45 -5.82
N LEU A 24 -26.94 19.33 -6.78
CA LEU A 24 -25.83 19.11 -7.71
C LEU A 24 -24.45 19.32 -7.07
N ALA A 25 -24.30 20.28 -6.18
CA ALA A 25 -23.01 20.56 -5.55
C ALA A 25 -22.45 19.36 -4.75
N PRO A 26 -23.21 18.72 -3.83
CA PRO A 26 -22.70 17.58 -3.09
C PRO A 26 -22.44 16.37 -4.01
N LEU A 27 -23.21 16.22 -5.10
CA LEU A 27 -23.03 15.14 -6.07
C LEU A 27 -21.73 15.32 -6.87
N LEU A 28 -21.43 16.55 -7.30
CA LEU A 28 -20.17 16.86 -7.97
C LEU A 28 -18.96 16.71 -7.04
N ILE A 29 -19.06 17.14 -5.79
CA ILE A 29 -18.03 16.97 -4.77
C ILE A 29 -17.79 15.46 -4.54
N GLY A 30 -18.86 14.69 -4.40
CA GLY A 30 -18.77 13.23 -4.23
C GLY A 30 -18.05 12.54 -5.39
N VAL A 31 -18.36 12.92 -6.63
CA VAL A 31 -17.70 12.38 -7.84
C VAL A 31 -16.20 12.71 -7.86
N VAL A 32 -15.82 13.94 -7.52
CA VAL A 32 -14.41 14.38 -7.47
C VAL A 32 -13.64 13.61 -6.40
N LEU A 33 -14.21 13.41 -5.21
CA LEU A 33 -13.57 12.68 -4.12
C LEU A 33 -13.37 11.20 -4.46
N VAL A 34 -14.37 10.56 -5.07
CA VAL A 34 -14.29 9.16 -5.51
C VAL A 34 -13.21 9.00 -6.60
N ARG A 35 -13.15 9.92 -7.55
CA ARG A 35 -12.16 9.88 -8.63
C ARG A 35 -10.73 10.03 -8.10
N ASN A 36 -10.48 10.99 -7.22
CA ASN A 36 -9.17 11.16 -6.60
C ASN A 36 -8.73 9.94 -5.78
N SER A 37 -9.66 9.25 -5.13
CA SER A 37 -9.36 8.03 -4.37
C SER A 37 -9.05 6.85 -5.31
N ALA A 38 -9.75 6.71 -6.43
CA ALA A 38 -9.50 5.67 -7.42
C ALA A 38 -8.12 5.87 -8.07
N ASP A 39 -7.79 7.09 -8.50
CA ASP A 39 -6.50 7.41 -9.12
C ASP A 39 -5.33 7.09 -8.17
N ARG A 40 -5.45 7.38 -6.89
CA ARG A 40 -4.41 7.06 -5.88
C ARG A 40 -4.27 5.55 -5.65
N THR A 41 -5.37 4.80 -5.69
CA THR A 41 -5.33 3.34 -5.56
C THR A 41 -4.62 2.71 -6.75
N ASP A 42 -4.85 3.21 -7.96
CA ASP A 42 -4.18 2.74 -9.16
C ASP A 42 -2.68 3.04 -9.13
N ILE A 43 -2.30 4.25 -8.68
CA ILE A 43 -0.89 4.63 -8.45
C ILE A 43 -0.23 3.68 -7.43
N ALA A 44 -0.87 3.42 -6.28
CA ALA A 44 -0.32 2.53 -5.26
C ALA A 44 -0.17 1.09 -5.79
N ASN A 45 -1.15 0.60 -6.57
CA ASN A 45 -1.09 -0.72 -7.22
C ASN A 45 0.04 -0.80 -8.24
N GLN A 46 0.21 0.23 -9.07
CA GLN A 46 1.29 0.29 -10.04
C GLN A 46 2.64 0.28 -9.35
N VAL A 47 2.87 1.18 -8.38
CA VAL A 47 4.13 1.28 -7.63
C VAL A 47 4.46 -0.03 -6.94
N SER A 48 3.49 -0.66 -6.25
CA SER A 48 3.74 -1.94 -5.58
C SER A 48 4.10 -3.06 -6.55
N ARG A 49 3.44 -3.14 -7.72
CA ARG A 49 3.76 -4.15 -8.75
C ARG A 49 5.13 -3.93 -9.36
N ASP A 50 5.44 -2.71 -9.78
CA ASP A 50 6.69 -2.40 -10.46
C ASP A 50 7.88 -2.64 -9.54
N ILE A 51 7.81 -2.17 -8.28
CA ILE A 51 8.90 -2.36 -7.32
C ILE A 51 9.02 -3.83 -6.89
N ALA A 52 7.91 -4.57 -6.68
CA ALA A 52 7.96 -5.99 -6.38
C ALA A 52 8.57 -6.79 -7.52
N SER A 53 8.28 -6.44 -8.78
CA SER A 53 8.88 -7.06 -9.96
C SER A 53 10.39 -6.83 -10.02
N ILE A 54 10.86 -5.61 -9.76
CA ILE A 54 12.28 -5.27 -9.70
C ILE A 54 12.98 -6.07 -8.58
N TYR A 55 12.33 -6.18 -7.42
CA TYR A 55 12.84 -6.96 -6.30
C TYR A 55 12.92 -8.46 -6.63
N ALA A 56 11.91 -9.00 -7.30
CA ALA A 56 11.88 -10.39 -7.75
C ALA A 56 12.95 -10.71 -8.81
N GLN A 57 13.41 -9.71 -9.57
CA GLN A 57 14.54 -9.82 -10.50
C GLN A 57 15.91 -9.85 -9.80
N GLY A 58 15.95 -9.76 -8.47
CA GLY A 58 17.16 -9.91 -7.68
C GLY A 58 17.90 -8.60 -7.39
N VAL A 59 17.25 -7.45 -7.56
CA VAL A 59 17.84 -6.17 -7.16
C VAL A 59 17.99 -6.12 -5.64
N ASP A 60 19.22 -5.88 -5.17
CA ASP A 60 19.57 -5.82 -3.76
C ASP A 60 19.25 -4.42 -3.19
N PHE A 61 18.13 -4.29 -2.49
CA PHE A 61 17.70 -3.06 -1.84
C PHE A 61 18.44 -2.73 -0.53
N SER A 62 19.41 -3.52 -0.09
CA SER A 62 20.35 -3.12 0.98
C SER A 62 21.25 -1.96 0.53
N GLN A 63 21.42 -1.80 -0.79
CA GLN A 63 22.23 -0.76 -1.39
C GLN A 63 21.42 0.54 -1.56
N PRO A 64 21.88 1.69 -1.02
CA PRO A 64 21.16 2.97 -1.15
C PRO A 64 20.90 3.39 -2.60
N ALA A 65 21.81 3.06 -3.52
CA ALA A 65 21.63 3.33 -4.96
C ALA A 65 20.40 2.60 -5.52
N ASN A 66 20.13 1.37 -5.08
CA ASN A 66 18.99 0.59 -5.51
C ASN A 66 17.68 1.07 -4.85
N GLN A 67 17.73 1.58 -3.62
CA GLN A 67 16.57 2.24 -3.00
C GLN A 67 16.14 3.48 -3.80
N SER A 68 17.09 4.20 -4.40
CA SER A 68 16.80 5.34 -5.30
C SER A 68 16.02 4.90 -6.56
N ILE A 69 16.14 3.65 -6.99
CA ILE A 69 15.33 3.12 -8.10
C ILE A 69 13.86 3.07 -7.69
N ALA A 70 13.55 2.55 -6.49
CA ALA A 70 12.18 2.51 -6.00
C ALA A 70 11.58 3.93 -5.83
N ILE A 71 12.37 4.89 -5.36
CA ILE A 71 11.95 6.29 -5.26
C ILE A 71 11.59 6.83 -6.64
N ARG A 72 12.44 6.63 -7.67
CA ARG A 72 12.17 7.10 -9.04
C ARG A 72 10.96 6.42 -9.68
N VAL A 73 10.75 5.13 -9.41
CA VAL A 73 9.56 4.40 -9.89
C VAL A 73 8.30 5.03 -9.28
N ALA A 74 8.30 5.30 -8.00
CA ALA A 74 7.19 5.95 -7.32
C ALA A 74 6.95 7.37 -7.84
N GLU A 75 8.01 8.18 -8.01
CA GLU A 75 7.93 9.53 -8.58
C GLU A 75 7.40 9.53 -10.01
N GLY A 76 7.84 8.57 -10.84
CA GLY A 76 7.33 8.39 -12.21
C GLY A 76 5.84 8.08 -12.26
N ALA A 77 5.30 7.44 -11.23
CA ALA A 77 3.86 7.22 -11.03
C ALA A 77 3.15 8.40 -10.33
N GLY A 78 3.85 9.48 -10.00
CA GLY A 78 3.29 10.64 -9.31
C GLY A 78 3.21 10.51 -7.78
N LEU A 79 3.93 9.56 -7.19
CA LEU A 79 3.98 9.32 -5.74
C LEU A 79 5.34 9.72 -5.17
N ARG A 80 5.33 10.52 -4.09
CA ARG A 80 6.56 10.85 -3.35
C ARG A 80 6.71 9.93 -2.15
N LEU A 81 7.84 9.21 -2.08
CA LEU A 81 8.21 8.39 -0.93
C LEU A 81 8.99 9.21 0.14
N GLU A 82 9.44 10.41 -0.21
CA GLU A 82 10.08 11.31 0.71
C GLU A 82 9.03 12.08 1.54
N GLY A 83 9.35 12.34 2.82
CA GLY A 83 8.42 12.92 3.77
C GLY A 83 7.34 11.93 4.24
N ASP A 84 6.32 12.44 4.95
CA ASP A 84 5.28 11.61 5.56
C ASP A 84 4.07 11.38 4.63
N GLN A 85 4.32 11.09 3.35
CA GLN A 85 3.25 10.91 2.37
C GLN A 85 3.01 9.45 1.98
N ALA A 86 4.07 8.67 1.89
CA ALA A 86 3.96 7.27 1.49
C ALA A 86 5.11 6.42 2.04
N VAL A 87 4.89 5.11 2.05
CA VAL A 87 5.89 4.10 2.37
C VAL A 87 5.70 2.88 1.47
N VAL A 88 6.83 2.32 1.02
CA VAL A 88 6.88 1.02 0.34
C VAL A 88 7.66 0.06 1.23
N ILE A 89 7.04 -1.07 1.54
CA ILE A 89 7.65 -2.13 2.35
C ILE A 89 7.85 -3.35 1.47
N LEU A 90 9.10 -3.69 1.23
CA LEU A 90 9.49 -4.88 0.49
C LEU A 90 9.73 -6.03 1.45
N SER A 91 9.20 -7.20 1.17
CA SER A 91 9.46 -8.39 1.97
C SER A 91 9.70 -9.60 1.08
N LYS A 92 10.71 -10.40 1.43
CA LYS A 92 10.92 -11.73 0.89
C LYS A 92 10.37 -12.72 1.90
N LEU A 93 9.39 -13.49 1.46
CA LEU A 93 8.77 -14.54 2.27
C LEU A 93 9.28 -15.89 1.80
N ARG A 94 9.47 -16.81 2.74
CA ARG A 94 9.89 -18.20 2.45
C ARG A 94 9.08 -19.17 3.32
N VAL A 95 8.69 -20.30 2.78
CA VAL A 95 8.14 -21.39 3.59
C VAL A 95 9.28 -22.25 4.12
N VAL A 96 9.34 -22.37 5.44
CA VAL A 96 10.39 -23.10 6.13
C VAL A 96 10.30 -24.61 5.81
N LYS A 97 11.42 -25.21 5.41
CA LYS A 97 11.58 -26.65 5.22
C LYS A 97 12.50 -27.25 6.29
N GLU A 98 12.52 -28.57 6.44
CA GLU A 98 13.34 -29.27 7.45
C GLU A 98 14.83 -28.88 7.40
N GLY A 99 15.41 -28.76 6.20
CA GLY A 99 16.81 -28.37 6.05
C GLY A 99 17.13 -26.91 6.37
N ASP A 100 16.14 -26.07 6.67
CA ASP A 100 16.36 -24.68 7.09
C ASP A 100 16.56 -24.56 8.62
N CYS A 101 16.26 -25.62 9.37
CA CYS A 101 16.42 -25.68 10.82
C CYS A 101 17.71 -26.47 11.13
N ALA A 102 18.66 -25.81 11.81
CA ALA A 102 19.77 -26.54 12.44
C ALA A 102 19.22 -27.50 13.50
N ASP A 103 20.03 -28.44 13.96
CA ASP A 103 19.65 -29.45 14.95
C ASP A 103 18.92 -28.84 16.16
N GLY A 104 17.60 -28.92 16.18
CA GLY A 104 16.77 -28.37 17.25
C GLY A 104 15.31 -28.18 16.88
N PRO A 105 14.49 -27.57 17.79
CA PRO A 105 13.09 -27.30 17.52
C PRO A 105 12.91 -26.34 16.34
N CYS A 106 12.04 -26.68 15.40
CA CYS A 106 11.71 -25.87 14.24
C CYS A 106 10.25 -25.36 14.31
N PRO A 107 9.97 -24.35 15.12
CA PRO A 107 8.60 -23.90 15.36
C PRO A 107 7.93 -23.28 14.11
N ASN A 108 8.73 -22.90 13.12
CA ASN A 108 8.24 -22.30 11.87
C ASN A 108 8.16 -23.30 10.71
N LEU A 109 8.43 -24.60 10.94
CA LEU A 109 8.36 -25.62 9.89
C LEU A 109 7.02 -25.59 9.15
N GLY A 110 7.08 -25.56 7.80
CA GLY A 110 5.91 -25.47 6.93
C GLY A 110 5.16 -24.14 6.96
N ARG A 111 5.68 -23.14 7.67
CA ARG A 111 5.06 -21.82 7.77
C ARG A 111 5.80 -20.78 6.94
N PRO A 112 5.08 -19.81 6.35
CA PRO A 112 5.69 -18.66 5.71
C PRO A 112 6.32 -17.75 6.76
N VAL A 113 7.54 -17.32 6.50
CA VAL A 113 8.31 -16.40 7.35
C VAL A 113 8.91 -15.29 6.51
N VAL A 114 9.14 -14.14 7.14
CA VAL A 114 9.88 -13.02 6.55
C VAL A 114 11.37 -13.32 6.70
N VAL A 115 12.08 -13.45 5.58
CA VAL A 115 13.54 -13.69 5.57
C VAL A 115 14.33 -12.42 5.29
N GLU A 116 13.69 -11.46 4.61
CA GLU A 116 14.30 -10.18 4.28
C GLU A 116 13.23 -9.09 4.20
N ARG A 117 13.58 -7.86 4.60
CA ARG A 117 12.67 -6.70 4.53
C ARG A 117 13.42 -5.40 4.36
N PHE A 118 12.90 -4.55 3.47
CA PHE A 118 13.32 -3.17 3.30
C PHE A 118 12.13 -2.24 3.43
N VAL A 119 12.34 -1.06 4.00
CA VAL A 119 11.33 -0.01 4.13
C VAL A 119 11.87 1.25 3.45
N ILE A 120 11.14 1.74 2.46
CA ILE A 120 11.51 2.89 1.65
C ILE A 120 10.41 3.95 1.80
N GLY A 121 10.78 5.15 2.22
CA GLY A 121 9.84 6.20 2.61
C GLY A 121 9.69 6.31 4.11
N SER A 122 8.53 6.76 4.61
CA SER A 122 8.30 6.99 6.04
C SER A 122 7.82 5.74 6.78
N PRO A 123 8.68 5.09 7.60
CA PRO A 123 8.33 3.87 8.32
C PRO A 123 7.25 4.10 9.40
N ALA A 124 7.04 5.35 9.83
CA ALA A 124 6.04 5.71 10.83
C ALA A 124 4.61 5.59 10.32
N LEU A 125 4.41 5.64 9.00
CA LEU A 125 3.08 5.65 8.39
C LEU A 125 2.36 4.31 8.53
N ARG A 126 3.09 3.21 8.39
CA ARG A 126 2.48 1.87 8.47
C ARG A 126 3.54 0.79 8.73
N SER A 127 3.16 -0.18 9.54
CA SER A 127 3.88 -1.45 9.66
C SER A 127 3.41 -2.44 8.59
N SER A 128 4.28 -3.38 8.22
CA SER A 128 3.93 -4.44 7.26
C SER A 128 2.80 -5.34 7.80
N SER A 129 1.91 -5.78 6.91
CA SER A 129 0.86 -6.75 7.21
C SER A 129 1.42 -8.14 7.58
N PHE A 130 2.67 -8.40 7.24
CA PHE A 130 3.38 -9.65 7.57
C PHE A 130 3.98 -9.67 8.99
N GLY A 131 3.70 -8.67 9.83
CA GLY A 131 4.27 -8.54 11.16
C GLY A 131 5.67 -7.91 11.15
N ILE A 132 6.30 -7.86 12.33
CA ILE A 132 7.63 -7.25 12.53
C ILE A 132 8.54 -8.31 13.14
N PRO A 133 9.50 -8.88 12.38
CA PRO A 133 10.47 -9.82 12.91
C PRO A 133 11.42 -9.15 13.91
N ASN A 134 11.60 -9.75 15.10
CA ASN A 134 12.55 -9.24 16.09
C ASN A 134 14.00 -9.27 15.61
N GLY A 135 14.35 -10.27 14.76
CA GLY A 135 15.69 -10.44 14.22
C GLY A 135 16.01 -9.61 12.97
N LEU A 136 15.17 -8.65 12.60
CA LEU A 136 15.41 -7.80 11.42
C LEU A 136 16.61 -6.87 11.64
N ASN A 137 17.60 -7.00 10.77
CA ASN A 137 18.72 -6.06 10.69
C ASN A 137 18.36 -4.93 9.69
N PRO A 138 18.15 -3.70 10.14
CA PRO A 138 17.70 -2.63 9.26
C PRO A 138 18.73 -2.21 8.20
N ALA A 139 20.03 -2.45 8.43
CA ALA A 139 21.07 -2.09 7.49
C ALA A 139 21.16 -3.07 6.32
N THR A 140 20.90 -4.36 6.56
CA THR A 140 21.01 -5.41 5.53
C THR A 140 19.66 -5.92 5.06
N GLY A 141 18.58 -5.55 5.73
CA GLY A 141 17.23 -6.06 5.50
C GLY A 141 17.02 -7.52 5.92
N LYS A 142 18.07 -8.24 6.31
CA LYS A 142 18.00 -9.67 6.63
C LYS A 142 17.42 -9.93 8.01
N VAL A 143 16.63 -10.98 8.12
CA VAL A 143 16.05 -11.45 9.39
C VAL A 143 16.93 -12.60 9.92
N ALA A 144 17.51 -12.41 11.11
CA ALA A 144 18.26 -13.47 11.79
C ALA A 144 17.30 -14.54 12.32
N ASN A 145 17.75 -15.80 12.31
CA ASN A 145 17.03 -16.95 12.89
C ASN A 145 15.57 -17.09 12.42
N TRP A 146 15.26 -16.64 11.21
CA TRP A 146 13.89 -16.63 10.65
C TRP A 146 13.22 -18.03 10.68
N ALA A 147 13.98 -19.12 10.59
CA ALA A 147 13.43 -20.47 10.64
C ALA A 147 12.96 -20.88 12.06
N THR A 148 13.57 -20.31 13.09
CA THR A 148 13.34 -20.69 14.49
C THR A 148 12.67 -19.60 15.33
N ASP A 149 12.72 -18.34 14.91
CA ASP A 149 12.06 -17.22 15.61
C ASP A 149 10.57 -17.14 15.24
N PRO A 150 9.65 -17.36 16.19
CA PRO A 150 8.21 -17.21 15.94
C PRO A 150 7.78 -15.82 15.48
N SER A 151 8.52 -14.76 15.84
CA SER A 151 8.23 -13.38 15.41
C SER A 151 8.44 -13.17 13.90
N ALA A 152 9.24 -14.04 13.25
CA ALA A 152 9.47 -14.00 11.81
C ALA A 152 8.29 -14.53 10.99
N ARG A 153 7.30 -15.17 11.63
CA ARG A 153 6.12 -15.68 10.91
C ARG A 153 5.43 -14.54 10.17
N ALA A 154 5.26 -14.73 8.88
CA ALA A 154 4.40 -13.87 8.11
C ALA A 154 2.96 -14.09 8.58
N GLY A 155 2.33 -12.99 9.07
CA GLY A 155 0.93 -13.03 9.47
C GLY A 155 0.04 -13.53 8.34
N ASP A 156 -1.23 -13.38 8.47
CA ASP A 156 -2.32 -13.93 7.65
C ASP A 156 -2.13 -13.75 6.12
N THR A 157 -1.24 -14.57 5.56
CA THR A 157 -0.97 -14.56 4.14
C THR A 157 -1.40 -15.87 3.53
N ALA A 158 -2.43 -15.82 2.70
CA ALA A 158 -2.76 -16.88 1.77
C ALA A 158 -1.65 -17.02 0.71
N VAL A 159 -0.47 -17.47 1.12
CA VAL A 159 0.63 -17.75 0.19
C VAL A 159 0.61 -19.23 -0.10
N ASN A 160 0.19 -19.61 -1.29
CA ASN A 160 0.22 -21.00 -1.79
C ASN A 160 1.65 -21.40 -2.18
N LEU A 161 2.59 -21.34 -1.24
CA LEU A 161 3.96 -21.77 -1.45
C LEU A 161 4.20 -23.14 -0.81
N LYS A 162 5.02 -23.96 -1.46
CA LYS A 162 5.51 -25.21 -0.89
C LYS A 162 6.71 -24.97 0.02
N PRO A 163 7.01 -25.91 0.93
CA PRO A 163 8.21 -25.83 1.76
C PRO A 163 9.49 -25.61 0.92
N GLY A 164 10.25 -24.58 1.28
CA GLY A 164 11.46 -24.16 0.57
C GLY A 164 11.27 -23.15 -0.54
N GLU A 165 10.06 -22.95 -1.02
CA GLU A 165 9.74 -21.88 -1.99
C GLU A 165 9.71 -20.51 -1.31
N PHE A 166 9.90 -19.48 -2.11
CA PHE A 166 9.86 -18.09 -1.65
C PHE A 166 9.08 -17.20 -2.63
N THR A 167 8.62 -16.07 -2.15
CA THR A 167 7.97 -15.04 -2.96
C THR A 167 8.48 -13.67 -2.53
N TYR A 168 8.42 -12.73 -3.45
CA TYR A 168 8.73 -11.31 -3.22
C TYR A 168 7.44 -10.52 -3.16
N THR A 169 7.38 -9.60 -2.21
CA THR A 169 6.20 -8.77 -2.01
C THR A 169 6.58 -7.31 -1.89
N ALA A 170 5.72 -6.44 -2.38
CA ALA A 170 5.77 -5.01 -2.08
C ALA A 170 4.40 -4.56 -1.58
N GLU A 171 4.40 -3.94 -0.42
CA GLU A 171 3.26 -3.26 0.17
C GLU A 171 3.45 -1.76 -0.03
N CYS A 172 2.49 -1.07 -0.63
CA CYS A 172 2.49 0.38 -0.78
C CYS A 172 1.38 0.97 0.07
N TYR A 173 1.71 1.97 0.87
CA TYR A 173 0.75 2.75 1.64
C TYR A 173 0.93 4.23 1.32
N ILE A 174 -0.18 4.90 1.01
CA ILE A 174 -0.25 6.33 0.75
C ILE A 174 -1.12 6.97 1.82
N ALA A 175 -0.56 7.91 2.59
CA ALA A 175 -1.33 8.67 3.56
C ALA A 175 -2.30 9.63 2.87
N THR A 176 -3.52 9.73 3.38
CA THR A 176 -4.49 10.74 2.94
C THR A 176 -4.54 11.85 3.98
N PRO A 177 -4.18 13.10 3.61
CA PRO A 177 -4.01 14.20 4.56
C PRO A 177 -5.30 14.53 5.34
N ASP A 178 -6.46 14.31 4.73
CA ASP A 178 -7.71 14.83 5.22
C ASP A 178 -8.54 13.88 6.09
N THR A 179 -8.21 12.57 6.11
CA THR A 179 -9.07 11.57 6.77
C THR A 179 -8.37 10.71 7.81
N GLY A 180 -7.04 10.81 7.94
CA GLY A 180 -6.26 9.88 8.76
C GLY A 180 -6.29 8.42 8.25
N ALA A 181 -7.09 8.15 7.23
CA ALA A 181 -7.11 6.88 6.51
C ALA A 181 -6.07 6.91 5.39
N GLY A 182 -5.54 5.76 5.01
CA GLY A 182 -4.59 5.66 3.89
C GLY A 182 -4.99 4.59 2.92
N ILE A 183 -4.46 4.69 1.71
CA ILE A 183 -4.64 3.69 0.68
C ILE A 183 -3.53 2.66 0.83
N TYR A 184 -3.91 1.40 0.91
CA TYR A 184 -3.00 0.27 1.05
C TYR A 184 -3.19 -0.69 -0.11
N THR A 185 -2.07 -1.08 -0.73
CA THR A 185 -2.04 -2.10 -1.78
C THR A 185 -0.87 -3.06 -1.56
N ARG A 186 -0.97 -4.25 -2.14
CA ARG A 186 0.07 -5.28 -2.04
C ARG A 186 0.19 -6.03 -3.36
N ALA A 187 1.43 -6.19 -3.83
CA ALA A 187 1.78 -7.06 -4.95
C ALA A 187 2.66 -8.21 -4.47
N MET A 188 2.57 -9.36 -5.16
CA MET A 188 3.33 -10.59 -4.87
C MET A 188 3.79 -11.21 -6.18
N PHE A 189 5.05 -11.74 -6.20
CA PHE A 189 5.71 -12.38 -7.35
C PHE A 189 6.48 -13.62 -6.94
#